data_6584b40bee2f86245953394ba64366b3
#
_entry.id   6584b40bee2f86245953394ba64366b3
#
_cell.length_a   1.000
_cell.length_b   1.000
_cell.length_c   1.000
_cell.angle_alpha   90.00
_cell.angle_beta   90.00
_cell.angle_gamma   90.00
#
_symmetry.space_group_name_H-M   'P 1'
#
loop_
_entity.id
_entity.type
_entity.pdbx_description
1 polymer ?
#
loop_
_entity_poly.entity_id
_entity_poly.type
_entity_poly.pdbx_seq_one_letter_code
_entity_poly.pdbx_strand_id
1 'polypeptide(L)'
;MLSNRSEAAHQSVDWSRIDDVLLDMDGTLLDRHFDNFFFEEELPRRYAAKHALTFEAARDRLMAMYRSVEGELAWTDLHYWSERVDIDVVAMHRELDHMIGFLPDAEEFLSSLRRLGKRVTILTNAHVVTNVAQAGGV
;
A
#
# COMPACT_ATOMS: atom_id res chain seq x y z
N MET A 1 -4.04 -32.36 -30.86
CA MET A 1 -3.32 -32.14 -29.59
C MET A 1 -4.16 -31.29 -28.67
N LEU A 2 -4.74 -31.92 -27.69
CA LEU A 2 -5.70 -31.31 -26.79
C LEU A 2 -4.95 -30.54 -25.71
N SER A 3 -5.12 -29.23 -25.72
CA SER A 3 -4.69 -28.31 -24.69
C SER A 3 -5.48 -28.61 -23.42
N ASN A 4 -4.85 -29.28 -22.46
CA ASN A 4 -5.40 -29.49 -21.13
C ASN A 4 -5.21 -28.19 -20.33
N ARG A 5 -6.12 -27.21 -20.50
CA ARG A 5 -6.27 -26.12 -19.53
C ARG A 5 -6.91 -26.75 -18.31
N SER A 6 -6.10 -26.97 -17.30
CA SER A 6 -6.55 -27.26 -15.96
C SER A 6 -7.54 -26.15 -15.56
N GLU A 7 -8.83 -26.46 -15.58
CA GLU A 7 -9.86 -25.68 -14.86
C GLU A 7 -9.50 -25.77 -13.39
N ALA A 8 -8.79 -24.75 -12.90
CA ALA A 8 -8.69 -24.53 -11.47
C ALA A 8 -10.14 -24.36 -10.97
N ALA A 9 -10.65 -25.37 -10.30
CA ALA A 9 -11.95 -25.32 -9.67
C ALA A 9 -11.97 -24.08 -8.78
N HIS A 10 -12.73 -23.05 -9.14
CA HIS A 10 -13.00 -21.93 -8.27
C HIS A 10 -13.71 -22.50 -7.05
N GLN A 11 -12.96 -22.66 -5.96
CA GLN A 11 -13.59 -22.99 -4.69
C GLN A 11 -14.44 -21.80 -4.29
N SER A 12 -15.74 -21.93 -4.46
CA SER A 12 -16.70 -20.92 -4.00
C SER A 12 -16.68 -20.87 -2.49
N VAL A 13 -16.52 -19.67 -1.93
CA VAL A 13 -16.62 -19.44 -0.50
C VAL A 13 -18.07 -19.53 -0.07
N ASP A 14 -18.37 -20.38 0.92
CA ASP A 14 -19.70 -20.45 1.52
C ASP A 14 -19.87 -19.30 2.53
N TRP A 15 -20.33 -18.17 2.05
CA TRP A 15 -20.53 -16.96 2.84
C TRP A 15 -21.56 -17.11 3.96
N SER A 16 -22.46 -18.11 3.91
CA SER A 16 -23.44 -18.35 4.98
C SER A 16 -22.80 -18.81 6.30
N ARG A 17 -21.58 -19.33 6.22
CA ARG A 17 -20.82 -19.85 7.37
C ARG A 17 -19.75 -18.86 7.88
N ILE A 18 -19.67 -17.67 7.31
CA ILE A 18 -18.65 -16.65 7.64
C ILE A 18 -19.36 -15.47 8.28
N ASP A 19 -18.94 -15.10 9.48
CA ASP A 19 -19.43 -13.93 10.19
C ASP A 19 -18.41 -12.79 10.18
N ASP A 20 -17.13 -13.13 10.31
CA ASP A 20 -16.02 -12.19 10.38
C ASP A 20 -15.12 -12.30 9.14
N VAL A 21 -14.77 -11.14 8.57
CA VAL A 21 -13.87 -11.03 7.43
C VAL A 21 -12.69 -10.15 7.80
N LEU A 22 -11.51 -10.70 7.76
CA LEU A 22 -10.26 -10.00 8.01
C LEU A 22 -9.60 -9.69 6.67
N LEU A 23 -9.32 -8.43 6.41
CA LEU A 23 -8.75 -7.98 5.15
C LEU A 23 -7.44 -7.27 5.38
N ASP A 24 -6.45 -7.58 4.56
CA ASP A 24 -5.30 -6.72 4.35
C ASP A 24 -5.72 -5.48 3.54
N MET A 25 -4.93 -4.42 3.57
CA MET A 25 -5.25 -3.17 2.91
C MET A 25 -4.41 -2.96 1.65
N ASP A 26 -3.10 -2.85 1.79
CA ASP A 26 -2.20 -2.51 0.69
C ASP A 26 -2.00 -3.70 -0.26
N GLY A 27 -2.34 -3.51 -1.53
CA GLY A 27 -2.30 -4.58 -2.54
C GLY A 27 -3.47 -5.56 -2.46
N THR A 28 -4.41 -5.37 -1.53
CA THR A 28 -5.64 -6.17 -1.37
C THR A 28 -6.88 -5.34 -1.64
N LEU A 29 -7.06 -4.23 -0.95
CA LEU A 29 -8.12 -3.25 -1.18
C LEU A 29 -7.63 -2.04 -1.96
N LEU A 30 -6.41 -1.60 -1.68
CA LEU A 30 -5.80 -0.42 -2.28
C LEU A 30 -4.74 -0.81 -3.31
N ASP A 31 -4.69 -0.03 -4.38
CA ASP A 31 -3.67 -0.16 -5.41
C ASP A 31 -2.31 0.27 -4.85
N ARG A 32 -1.28 -0.51 -5.13
CA ARG A 32 0.11 -0.20 -4.74
C ARG A 32 0.78 0.82 -5.67
N HIS A 33 0.11 1.28 -6.71
CA HIS A 33 0.68 2.24 -7.66
C HIS A 33 1.17 3.50 -6.97
N PHE A 34 0.41 4.01 -5.99
CA PHE A 34 0.79 5.17 -5.21
C PHE A 34 2.10 4.94 -4.42
N ASP A 35 2.22 3.81 -3.72
CA ASP A 35 3.42 3.50 -2.94
C ASP A 35 4.65 3.39 -3.84
N ASN A 36 4.53 2.71 -4.97
CA ASN A 36 5.62 2.58 -5.93
C ASN A 36 6.03 3.94 -6.47
N PHE A 37 5.08 4.78 -6.89
CA PHE A 37 5.34 6.14 -7.34
C PHE A 37 6.03 6.97 -6.25
N PHE A 38 5.51 6.91 -5.02
CA PHE A 38 6.01 7.69 -3.90
C PHE A 38 7.47 7.35 -3.55
N PHE A 39 7.76 6.07 -3.36
CA PHE A 39 9.08 5.62 -2.91
C PHE A 39 10.10 5.45 -4.03
N GLU A 40 9.67 5.18 -5.25
CA GLU A 40 10.58 4.93 -6.37
C GLU A 40 10.79 6.12 -7.30
N GLU A 41 9.90 7.11 -7.27
CA GLU A 41 9.97 8.28 -8.15
C GLU A 41 9.98 9.61 -7.38
N GLU A 42 8.96 9.89 -6.57
CA GLU A 42 8.79 11.20 -5.96
C GLU A 42 9.81 11.47 -4.83
N LEU A 43 10.00 10.53 -3.92
CA LEU A 43 11.01 10.68 -2.87
C LEU A 43 12.42 10.75 -3.42
N PRO A 44 12.85 9.92 -4.38
CA PRO A 44 14.15 10.08 -5.04
C PRO A 44 14.33 11.42 -5.72
N ARG A 45 13.30 11.96 -6.37
CA ARG A 45 13.34 13.28 -7.01
C ARG A 45 13.61 14.39 -5.99
N ARG A 46 12.90 14.40 -4.86
CA ARG A 46 13.08 15.39 -3.79
C ARG A 46 14.42 15.21 -3.08
N TYR A 47 14.84 13.98 -2.86
CA TYR A 47 16.15 13.67 -2.28
C TYR A 47 17.30 14.13 -3.19
N ALA A 48 17.19 13.90 -4.48
CA ALA A 48 18.16 14.38 -5.48
C ALA A 48 18.29 15.90 -5.45
N ALA A 49 17.16 16.62 -5.44
CA ALA A 49 17.15 18.08 -5.38
C ALA A 49 17.81 18.62 -4.10
N LYS A 50 17.51 17.99 -2.95
CA LYS A 50 18.06 18.40 -1.66
C LYS A 50 19.57 18.19 -1.55
N HIS A 51 20.07 17.08 -2.10
CA HIS A 51 21.48 16.68 -1.95
C HIS A 51 22.34 16.99 -3.18
N ALA A 52 21.81 17.72 -4.16
CA ALA A 52 22.49 18.04 -5.42
C ALA A 52 23.02 16.77 -6.13
N LEU A 53 22.19 15.75 -6.20
CA LEU A 53 22.48 14.48 -6.85
C LEU A 53 21.71 14.34 -8.16
N THR A 54 22.16 13.43 -9.03
CA THR A 54 21.32 12.94 -10.12
C THR A 54 20.19 12.09 -9.58
N PHE A 55 19.10 11.94 -10.34
CA PHE A 55 17.99 11.09 -9.95
C PHE A 55 18.46 9.63 -9.73
N GLU A 56 19.28 9.11 -10.62
CA GLU A 56 19.81 7.74 -10.52
C GLU A 56 20.65 7.55 -9.25
N ALA A 57 21.51 8.49 -8.92
CA ALA A 57 22.33 8.42 -7.70
C ALA A 57 21.45 8.48 -6.43
N ALA A 58 20.44 9.35 -6.42
CA ALA A 58 19.49 9.45 -5.33
C ALA A 58 18.68 8.16 -5.18
N ARG A 59 18.16 7.62 -6.28
CA ARG A 59 17.41 6.37 -6.32
C ARG A 59 18.24 5.20 -5.80
N ASP A 60 19.47 5.07 -6.26
CA ASP A 60 20.37 3.98 -5.81
C ASP A 60 20.65 4.04 -4.31
N ARG A 61 20.86 5.25 -3.77
CA ARG A 61 21.03 5.44 -2.31
C ARG A 61 19.78 5.05 -1.52
N LEU A 62 18.62 5.51 -1.98
CA LEU A 62 17.36 5.20 -1.30
C LEU A 62 17.04 3.70 -1.39
N MET A 63 17.26 3.06 -2.53
CA MET A 63 17.06 1.61 -2.68
C MET A 63 17.97 0.81 -1.74
N ALA A 64 19.20 1.24 -1.50
CA ALA A 64 20.09 0.63 -0.51
C ALA A 64 19.54 0.81 0.91
N MET A 65 19.01 1.99 1.26
CA MET A 65 18.36 2.23 2.55
C MET A 65 17.12 1.35 2.73
N TYR A 66 16.27 1.23 1.71
CA TYR A 66 15.07 0.40 1.74
C TYR A 66 15.41 -1.06 2.01
N ARG A 67 16.38 -1.61 1.28
CA ARG A 67 16.82 -3.00 1.49
C ARG A 67 17.37 -3.26 2.89
N SER A 68 17.95 -2.26 3.55
CA SER A 68 18.54 -2.41 4.88
C SER A 68 17.51 -2.65 5.99
N VAL A 69 16.24 -2.29 5.77
CA VAL A 69 15.13 -2.43 6.74
C VAL A 69 13.96 -3.25 6.20
N GLU A 70 14.15 -3.91 5.07
CA GLU A 70 13.12 -4.76 4.48
C GLU A 70 12.69 -5.85 5.46
N GLY A 71 11.37 -5.97 5.68
CA GLY A 71 10.81 -6.91 6.65
C GLY A 71 10.77 -6.42 8.10
N GLU A 72 11.32 -5.25 8.40
CA GLU A 72 11.22 -4.62 9.71
C GLU A 72 10.02 -3.65 9.80
N LEU A 73 9.54 -3.37 11.02
CA LEU A 73 8.46 -2.38 11.23
C LEU A 73 8.85 -0.98 10.76
N ALA A 74 10.13 -0.63 10.83
CA ALA A 74 10.65 0.64 10.33
C ALA A 74 10.35 0.86 8.84
N TRP A 75 10.20 -0.21 8.05
CA TRP A 75 9.83 -0.15 6.63
C TRP A 75 8.54 0.64 6.39
N THR A 76 7.55 0.51 7.25
CA THR A 76 6.23 1.17 7.13
C THR A 76 6.11 2.46 7.91
N ASP A 77 7.16 2.89 8.63
CA ASP A 77 7.15 4.07 9.49
C ASP A 77 7.61 5.33 8.73
N LEU A 78 6.68 6.22 8.40
CA LEU A 78 6.98 7.48 7.71
C LEU A 78 7.82 8.45 8.54
N HIS A 79 7.75 8.39 9.88
CA HIS A 79 8.61 9.20 10.74
C HIS A 79 10.05 8.71 10.71
N TYR A 80 10.25 7.39 10.74
CA TYR A 80 11.56 6.80 10.54
C TYR A 80 12.19 7.26 9.22
N TRP A 81 11.44 7.24 8.13
CA TRP A 81 11.93 7.70 6.83
C TRP A 81 12.21 9.19 6.82
N SER A 82 11.38 10.03 7.48
CA SER A 82 11.60 11.46 7.57
C SER A 82 12.95 11.79 8.23
N GLU A 83 13.28 11.11 9.31
CA GLU A 83 14.57 11.27 9.98
C GLU A 83 15.73 10.73 9.12
N ARG A 84 15.53 9.56 8.50
CA ARG A 84 16.56 8.87 7.73
C ARG A 84 17.01 9.63 6.50
N VAL A 85 16.07 10.28 5.80
CA VAL A 85 16.35 11.02 4.55
C VAL A 85 16.43 12.54 4.75
N ASP A 86 16.12 13.02 5.95
CA ASP A 86 16.06 14.45 6.29
C ASP A 86 15.11 15.23 5.36
N ILE A 87 13.96 14.65 5.10
CA ILE A 87 12.82 15.24 4.35
C ILE A 87 11.56 14.91 5.14
N ASP A 88 10.62 15.86 5.23
CA ASP A 88 9.33 15.58 5.86
C ASP A 88 8.47 14.66 4.99
N VAL A 89 8.73 13.36 5.10
CA VAL A 89 8.06 12.30 4.34
C VAL A 89 6.58 12.22 4.72
N VAL A 90 6.24 12.54 5.98
CA VAL A 90 4.85 12.57 6.46
C VAL A 90 4.06 13.65 5.75
N ALA A 91 4.58 14.89 5.69
CA ALA A 91 3.94 15.98 4.97
C ALA A 91 3.84 15.68 3.47
N MET A 92 4.89 15.15 2.88
CA MET A 92 4.93 14.75 1.49
C MET A 92 3.87 13.68 1.16
N HIS A 93 3.70 12.69 2.04
CA HIS A 93 2.66 11.67 1.89
C HIS A 93 1.25 12.30 1.93
N ARG A 94 1.00 13.25 2.84
CA ARG A 94 -0.28 13.95 2.92
C ARG A 94 -0.59 14.80 1.70
N GLU A 95 0.43 15.42 1.09
CA GLU A 95 0.25 16.19 -0.16
C GLU A 95 -0.24 15.31 -1.32
N LEU A 96 0.16 14.04 -1.33
CA LEU A 96 -0.04 13.10 -2.43
C LEU A 96 -1.09 12.02 -2.14
N ASP A 97 -1.71 12.01 -0.96
CA ASP A 97 -2.66 10.98 -0.55
C ASP A 97 -3.91 10.88 -1.44
N HIS A 98 -4.24 11.95 -2.17
CA HIS A 98 -5.31 11.95 -3.18
C HIS A 98 -5.05 10.99 -4.34
N MET A 99 -3.82 10.52 -4.53
CA MET A 99 -3.45 9.52 -5.54
C MET A 99 -3.71 8.08 -5.08
N ILE A 100 -4.04 7.87 -3.81
CA ILE A 100 -4.39 6.55 -3.27
C ILE A 100 -5.74 6.13 -3.82
N GLY A 101 -5.81 4.96 -4.41
CA GLY A 101 -7.03 4.44 -5.02
C GLY A 101 -7.30 2.99 -4.66
N PHE A 102 -8.57 2.61 -4.77
CA PHE A 102 -8.99 1.22 -4.64
C PHE A 102 -8.56 0.37 -5.84
N LEU A 103 -8.25 -0.88 -5.57
CA LEU A 103 -8.21 -1.89 -6.63
C LEU A 103 -9.60 -2.06 -7.27
N PRO A 104 -9.67 -2.49 -8.55
CA PRO A 104 -10.94 -2.83 -9.17
C PRO A 104 -11.76 -3.77 -8.28
N ASP A 105 -13.06 -3.53 -8.20
CA ASP A 105 -14.04 -4.31 -7.42
C ASP A 105 -13.90 -4.25 -5.90
N ALA A 106 -12.88 -3.60 -5.32
CA ALA A 106 -12.69 -3.55 -3.87
C ALA A 106 -13.83 -2.83 -3.15
N GLU A 107 -14.32 -1.70 -3.67
CA GLU A 107 -15.45 -0.96 -3.11
C GLU A 107 -16.74 -1.77 -3.17
N GLU A 108 -17.00 -2.43 -4.29
CA GLU A 108 -18.18 -3.30 -4.45
C GLU A 108 -18.11 -4.49 -3.50
N PHE A 109 -16.95 -5.10 -3.33
CA PHE A 109 -16.72 -6.19 -2.39
C PHE A 109 -17.03 -5.75 -0.95
N LEU A 110 -16.51 -4.62 -0.49
CA LEU A 110 -16.79 -4.07 0.83
C LEU A 110 -18.27 -3.76 1.02
N SER A 111 -18.91 -3.16 0.01
CA SER A 111 -20.34 -2.87 0.05
C SER A 111 -21.19 -4.14 0.14
N SER A 112 -20.77 -5.18 -0.58
CA SER A 112 -21.44 -6.49 -0.55
C SER A 112 -21.34 -7.15 0.82
N LEU A 113 -20.16 -7.11 1.46
CA LEU A 113 -19.96 -7.62 2.82
C LEU A 113 -20.84 -6.88 3.83
N ARG A 114 -20.96 -5.56 3.70
CA ARG A 114 -21.83 -4.75 4.55
C ARG A 114 -23.31 -5.12 4.37
N ARG A 115 -23.77 -5.28 3.14
CA ARG A 115 -25.14 -5.73 2.84
C ARG A 115 -25.47 -7.11 3.42
N LEU A 116 -24.48 -8.01 3.44
CA LEU A 116 -24.62 -9.34 4.04
C LEU A 116 -24.48 -9.35 5.56
N GLY A 117 -24.30 -8.19 6.20
CA GLY A 117 -24.16 -8.08 7.66
C GLY A 117 -22.88 -8.67 8.22
N LYS A 118 -21.84 -8.81 7.41
CA LYS A 118 -20.55 -9.34 7.85
C LYS A 118 -19.77 -8.30 8.66
N ARG A 119 -19.06 -8.76 9.69
CA ARG A 119 -18.10 -7.91 10.42
C ARG A 119 -16.80 -7.88 9.65
N VAL A 120 -16.37 -6.68 9.26
CA VAL A 120 -15.15 -6.46 8.49
C VAL A 120 -14.11 -5.79 9.37
N THR A 121 -12.92 -6.38 9.45
CA THR A 121 -11.78 -5.83 10.16
C THR A 121 -10.59 -5.72 9.18
N ILE A 122 -10.01 -4.53 9.09
CA ILE A 122 -8.80 -4.31 8.29
C ILE A 122 -7.60 -4.53 9.19
N LEU A 123 -6.73 -5.47 8.78
CA LEU A 123 -5.46 -5.75 9.41
C LEU A 123 -4.35 -5.22 8.52
N THR A 124 -3.62 -4.21 9.01
CA THR A 124 -2.55 -3.59 8.26
C THR A 124 -1.40 -3.19 9.17
N ASN A 125 -0.18 -3.24 8.65
CA ASN A 125 1.02 -2.71 9.29
C ASN A 125 1.43 -1.33 8.74
N ALA A 126 0.58 -0.70 7.91
CA ALA A 126 0.82 0.65 7.42
C ALA A 126 0.86 1.67 8.57
N HIS A 127 1.62 2.74 8.38
CA HIS A 127 1.76 3.80 9.38
C HIS A 127 0.41 4.45 9.72
N VAL A 128 0.25 4.95 10.95
CA VAL A 128 -1.01 5.56 11.43
C VAL A 128 -1.48 6.71 10.52
N VAL A 129 -0.56 7.55 10.05
CA VAL A 129 -0.89 8.65 9.11
C VAL A 129 -1.41 8.11 7.79
N THR A 130 -0.77 7.07 7.27
CA THR A 130 -1.21 6.38 6.06
C THR A 130 -2.60 5.77 6.25
N ASN A 131 -2.82 5.09 7.38
CA ASN A 131 -4.13 4.50 7.70
C ASN A 131 -5.25 5.54 7.75
N VAL A 132 -5.00 6.72 8.33
CA VAL A 132 -6.00 7.79 8.40
C VAL A 132 -6.32 8.34 7.00
N ALA A 133 -5.31 8.57 6.19
CA ALA A 133 -5.50 9.05 4.82
C ALA A 133 -6.28 8.05 3.97
N GLN A 134 -5.96 6.77 4.08
CA GLN A 134 -6.63 5.70 3.35
C GLN A 134 -8.06 5.45 3.85
N ALA A 135 -8.29 5.49 5.16
CA ALA A 135 -9.63 5.32 5.74
C ALA A 135 -10.58 6.49 5.40
N GLY A 136 -10.07 7.69 5.21
CA GLY A 136 -10.87 8.86 4.81
C GLY A 136 -11.49 8.73 3.41
N GLY A 137 -10.98 7.84 2.57
CA GLY A 137 -11.51 7.50 1.25
C GLY A 137 -12.55 6.37 1.25
N VAL A 138 -12.80 5.79 2.39
CA VAL A 138 -13.74 4.67 2.58
C VAL A 138 -14.99 5.18 3.31
#